data_83abdef5018ce36333b7e0dd0996ddf7
#
_entry.id   83abdef5018ce36333b7e0dd0996ddf7
#
_cell.length_a   1.000
_cell.length_b   1.000
_cell.length_c   1.000
_cell.angle_alpha   90.00
_cell.angle_beta   90.00
_cell.angle_gamma   90.00
#
_symmetry.space_group_name_H-M   'P 1'
#
loop_
_entity.id
_entity.type
_entity.pdbx_description
1 polymer ?
#
loop_
_entity_poly.entity_id
_entity_poly.type
_entity_poly.pdbx_seq_one_letter_code
_entity_poly.pdbx_strand_id
1 'polypeptide(L)'
;MKAIIYLRTSTKDQNPELQKEECIKFCKEREIEVEEVVQEQGSAYKLEKIRPKWESVVKRAKTEKLSIVLWKYDRCFRNRKEFYKFMKVMFEVYGQKVFSVTEPSILSFWEMMDNSKSDNPIFDELLKGIFQAMWNFMIQQAGEEAEEESKKKSERVKLAVRKVKGITKSYKGNKWGRKRLSKQVLNKVLELNKKNLSIREIAKQVSYYDKNNNKRNLSPSAVHKLLKENLEDSRIKKIVERDVQ
;
A
#
# COMPACT_ATOMS: atom_id res chain seq x y z
N MET A 1 -29.18 -13.81 -2.87
CA MET A 1 -27.92 -13.47 -3.54
C MET A 1 -26.79 -14.23 -2.84
N LYS A 2 -25.81 -14.79 -3.62
CA LYS A 2 -24.66 -15.50 -3.03
C LYS A 2 -23.41 -14.64 -3.01
N ALA A 3 -22.55 -14.81 -1.99
CA ALA A 3 -21.31 -14.06 -1.86
C ALA A 3 -20.17 -14.86 -1.25
N ILE A 4 -18.93 -14.47 -1.58
CA ILE A 4 -17.72 -14.90 -0.91
C ILE A 4 -17.30 -13.80 0.07
N ILE A 5 -17.05 -14.15 1.32
CA ILE A 5 -16.44 -13.26 2.30
C ILE A 5 -14.93 -13.38 2.18
N TYR A 6 -14.23 -12.25 1.97
CA TYR A 6 -12.78 -12.22 1.98
C TYR A 6 -12.27 -11.41 3.16
N LEU A 7 -11.45 -12.05 3.98
CA LEU A 7 -10.84 -11.48 5.18
C LEU A 7 -9.34 -11.44 5.04
N ARG A 8 -8.73 -10.32 5.45
CA ARG A 8 -7.28 -10.18 5.46
C ARG A 8 -6.78 -9.57 6.75
N THR A 9 -5.75 -10.21 7.32
CA THR A 9 -5.03 -9.72 8.49
C THR A 9 -3.57 -9.43 8.15
N SER A 10 -3.02 -8.33 8.68
CA SER A 10 -1.63 -7.92 8.42
C SER A 10 -0.64 -8.52 9.40
N THR A 11 -1.08 -8.85 10.62
CA THR A 11 -0.29 -9.42 11.72
C THR A 11 -1.10 -10.45 12.47
N LYS A 12 -0.41 -11.28 13.28
CA LYS A 12 -1.07 -12.28 14.14
C LYS A 12 -1.96 -11.67 15.24
N ASP A 13 -1.75 -10.37 15.54
CA ASP A 13 -2.43 -9.67 16.64
C ASP A 13 -3.78 -9.03 16.24
N GLN A 14 -4.13 -9.05 14.95
CA GLN A 14 -5.47 -8.62 14.51
C GLN A 14 -6.42 -9.80 14.66
N ASN A 15 -7.49 -9.60 15.45
CA ASN A 15 -8.50 -10.64 15.66
C ASN A 15 -9.31 -10.89 14.37
N PRO A 16 -9.01 -11.94 13.58
CA PRO A 16 -9.73 -12.24 12.35
C PRO A 16 -11.16 -12.72 12.61
N GLU A 17 -11.41 -13.30 13.79
CA GLU A 17 -12.74 -13.83 14.14
C GLU A 17 -13.77 -12.71 14.27
N LEU A 18 -13.41 -11.57 14.88
CA LEU A 18 -14.31 -10.42 14.98
C LEU A 18 -14.71 -9.90 13.59
N GLN A 19 -13.75 -9.79 12.67
CA GLN A 19 -14.04 -9.36 11.28
C GLN A 19 -14.96 -10.35 10.57
N LYS A 20 -14.76 -11.64 10.80
CA LYS A 20 -15.58 -12.72 10.24
C LYS A 20 -17.01 -12.66 10.78
N GLU A 21 -17.16 -12.52 12.10
CA GLU A 21 -18.47 -12.41 12.75
C GLU A 21 -19.26 -11.21 12.22
N GLU A 22 -18.63 -10.04 12.10
CA GLU A 22 -19.26 -8.83 11.54
C GLU A 22 -19.68 -9.04 10.07
N CYS A 23 -18.83 -9.67 9.24
CA CYS A 23 -19.18 -9.97 7.85
C CYS A 23 -20.33 -10.98 7.74
N ILE A 24 -20.35 -12.03 8.58
CA ILE A 24 -21.42 -13.02 8.62
C ILE A 24 -22.73 -12.38 9.07
N LYS A 25 -22.68 -11.56 10.14
CA LYS A 25 -23.84 -10.81 10.63
C LYS A 25 -24.39 -9.91 9.53
N PHE A 26 -23.54 -9.16 8.85
CA PHE A 26 -23.91 -8.32 7.70
C PHE A 26 -24.62 -9.12 6.60
N CYS A 27 -24.09 -10.30 6.24
CA CYS A 27 -24.70 -11.14 5.23
C CYS A 27 -26.08 -11.65 5.68
N LYS A 28 -26.21 -12.06 6.95
CA LYS A 28 -27.45 -12.56 7.52
C LYS A 28 -28.54 -11.47 7.53
N GLU A 29 -28.21 -10.24 7.93
CA GLU A 29 -29.13 -9.10 7.95
C GLU A 29 -29.65 -8.71 6.56
N ARG A 30 -28.95 -9.08 5.50
CA ARG A 30 -29.27 -8.75 4.09
C ARG A 30 -29.68 -9.96 3.25
N GLU A 31 -29.94 -11.08 3.88
CA GLU A 31 -30.31 -12.33 3.20
C GLU A 31 -29.33 -12.75 2.11
N ILE A 32 -28.02 -12.50 2.36
CA ILE A 32 -26.94 -12.92 1.49
C ILE A 32 -26.46 -14.29 1.94
N GLU A 33 -26.56 -15.26 1.06
CA GLU A 33 -26.06 -16.61 1.27
C GLU A 33 -24.53 -16.61 1.17
N VAL A 34 -23.85 -17.07 2.21
CA VAL A 34 -22.38 -17.12 2.24
C VAL A 34 -21.93 -18.44 1.64
N GLU A 35 -21.30 -18.39 0.47
CA GLU A 35 -20.75 -19.56 -0.21
C GLU A 35 -19.44 -20.02 0.44
N GLU A 36 -18.55 -19.08 0.76
CA GLU A 36 -17.25 -19.37 1.36
C GLU A 36 -16.72 -18.17 2.15
N VAL A 37 -15.90 -18.47 3.16
CA VAL A 37 -15.10 -17.48 3.90
C VAL A 37 -13.62 -17.73 3.62
N VAL A 38 -13.00 -16.85 2.85
CA VAL A 38 -11.57 -16.94 2.48
C VAL A 38 -10.75 -16.04 3.38
N GLN A 39 -9.80 -16.62 4.09
CA GLN A 39 -8.86 -15.87 4.94
C GLN A 39 -7.46 -15.85 4.34
N GLU A 40 -6.85 -14.66 4.26
CA GLU A 40 -5.48 -14.46 3.80
C GLU A 40 -4.66 -13.70 4.84
N GLN A 41 -3.48 -14.23 5.19
CA GLN A 41 -2.54 -13.56 6.06
C GLN A 41 -1.43 -12.92 5.23
N GLY A 42 -1.22 -11.61 5.38
CA GLY A 42 -0.19 -10.91 4.63
C GLY A 42 -0.06 -9.44 4.98
N SER A 43 1.15 -8.89 4.85
CA SER A 43 1.43 -7.48 5.12
C SER A 43 0.75 -6.57 4.10
N ALA A 44 0.06 -5.53 4.57
CA ALA A 44 -0.54 -4.48 3.73
C ALA A 44 0.49 -3.74 2.88
N TYR A 45 1.74 -3.65 3.34
CA TYR A 45 2.83 -2.92 2.69
C TYR A 45 3.39 -3.62 1.44
N LYS A 46 3.16 -4.92 1.28
CA LYS A 46 3.61 -5.72 0.13
C LYS A 46 2.47 -5.98 -0.85
N LEU A 47 1.64 -4.96 -1.08
CA LEU A 47 0.49 -5.01 -1.99
C LEU A 47 0.82 -5.36 -3.45
N GLU A 48 2.09 -5.26 -3.83
CA GLU A 48 2.58 -5.59 -5.18
C GLU A 48 2.94 -7.07 -5.35
N LYS A 49 2.96 -7.85 -4.27
CA LYS A 49 3.23 -9.29 -4.35
C LYS A 49 1.93 -10.08 -4.37
N ILE A 50 1.85 -10.96 -5.35
CA ILE A 50 0.87 -12.01 -5.61
C ILE A 50 0.02 -12.30 -4.37
N ARG A 51 -1.29 -12.01 -4.47
CA ARG A 51 -2.31 -12.38 -3.49
C ARG A 51 -3.13 -13.53 -4.06
N PRO A 52 -2.64 -14.75 -3.95
CA PRO A 52 -3.24 -15.87 -4.66
C PRO A 52 -4.68 -16.14 -4.23
N LYS A 53 -5.00 -15.92 -2.96
CA LYS A 53 -6.38 -16.09 -2.45
C LYS A 53 -7.30 -15.00 -2.93
N TRP A 54 -6.87 -13.73 -2.91
CA TRP A 54 -7.65 -12.63 -3.46
C TRP A 54 -7.91 -12.81 -4.96
N GLU A 55 -6.89 -13.15 -5.73
CA GLU A 55 -7.03 -13.41 -7.17
C GLU A 55 -7.99 -14.57 -7.45
N SER A 56 -7.92 -15.63 -6.64
CA SER A 56 -8.87 -16.75 -6.71
C SER A 56 -10.31 -16.30 -6.40
N VAL A 57 -10.51 -15.50 -5.35
CA VAL A 57 -11.83 -14.94 -5.00
C VAL A 57 -12.38 -14.11 -6.15
N VAL A 58 -11.59 -13.21 -6.72
CA VAL A 58 -12.02 -12.36 -7.85
C VAL A 58 -12.35 -13.22 -9.07
N LYS A 59 -11.55 -14.24 -9.37
CA LYS A 59 -11.81 -15.15 -10.48
C LYS A 59 -13.13 -15.89 -10.28
N ARG A 60 -13.34 -16.48 -9.12
CA ARG A 60 -14.58 -17.20 -8.78
C ARG A 60 -15.78 -16.28 -8.80
N ALA A 61 -15.68 -15.08 -8.23
CA ALA A 61 -16.76 -14.11 -8.24
C ALA A 61 -17.26 -13.79 -9.66
N LYS A 62 -16.32 -13.71 -10.62
CA LYS A 62 -16.64 -13.49 -12.04
C LYS A 62 -17.26 -14.72 -12.72
N THR A 63 -16.73 -15.91 -12.48
CA THR A 63 -17.15 -17.14 -13.18
C THR A 63 -18.40 -17.76 -12.57
N GLU A 64 -18.53 -17.73 -11.24
CA GLU A 64 -19.63 -18.35 -10.49
C GLU A 64 -20.75 -17.35 -10.16
N LYS A 65 -20.62 -16.10 -10.65
CA LYS A 65 -21.57 -15.02 -10.39
C LYS A 65 -21.82 -14.75 -8.91
N LEU A 66 -20.75 -14.69 -8.12
CA LEU A 66 -20.80 -14.44 -6.69
C LEU A 66 -20.44 -12.98 -6.38
N SER A 67 -21.16 -12.37 -5.44
CA SER A 67 -20.79 -11.07 -4.88
C SER A 67 -19.60 -11.23 -3.92
N ILE A 68 -18.92 -10.13 -3.60
CA ILE A 68 -17.79 -10.12 -2.68
C ILE A 68 -18.12 -9.28 -1.45
N VAL A 69 -17.89 -9.80 -0.27
CA VAL A 69 -18.03 -9.07 0.99
C VAL A 69 -16.66 -8.93 1.65
N LEU A 70 -16.29 -7.69 1.91
CA LEU A 70 -15.07 -7.29 2.61
C LEU A 70 -15.43 -6.68 3.96
N TRP A 71 -14.65 -6.91 4.98
CA TRP A 71 -14.80 -6.16 6.22
C TRP A 71 -14.51 -4.67 5.99
N LYS A 72 -13.39 -4.36 5.32
CA LYS A 72 -12.99 -3.01 4.96
C LYS A 72 -12.21 -2.99 3.63
N TYR A 73 -12.47 -2.00 2.78
CA TYR A 73 -11.83 -1.90 1.45
C TYR A 73 -10.29 -1.83 1.50
N ASP A 74 -9.73 -1.19 2.55
CA ASP A 74 -8.27 -1.02 2.70
C ASP A 74 -7.51 -2.36 2.89
N ARG A 75 -8.23 -3.45 3.12
CA ARG A 75 -7.67 -4.80 3.14
C ARG A 75 -7.25 -5.27 1.74
N CYS A 76 -7.93 -4.81 0.70
CA CYS A 76 -7.72 -5.24 -0.68
C CYS A 76 -7.17 -4.12 -1.58
N PHE A 77 -7.45 -2.88 -1.28
CA PHE A 77 -7.15 -1.73 -2.12
C PHE A 77 -6.30 -0.71 -1.38
N ARG A 78 -5.46 0.04 -2.12
CA ARG A 78 -4.61 1.09 -1.55
C ARG A 78 -5.40 2.32 -1.15
N ASN A 79 -6.46 2.61 -1.89
CA ASN A 79 -7.31 3.77 -1.68
C ASN A 79 -8.73 3.49 -2.19
N ARG A 80 -9.65 4.38 -1.82
CA ARG A 80 -11.07 4.31 -2.22
C ARG A 80 -11.25 4.39 -3.73
N LYS A 81 -10.44 5.16 -4.44
CA LYS A 81 -10.52 5.29 -5.90
C LYS A 81 -10.32 3.94 -6.60
N GLU A 82 -9.33 3.16 -6.18
CA GLU A 82 -9.11 1.80 -6.72
C GLU A 82 -10.28 0.88 -6.40
N PHE A 83 -10.78 0.96 -5.18
CA PHE A 83 -11.93 0.18 -4.74
C PHE A 83 -13.20 0.50 -5.56
N TYR A 84 -13.54 1.77 -5.74
CA TYR A 84 -14.71 2.17 -6.53
C TYR A 84 -14.59 1.77 -8.00
N LYS A 85 -13.41 1.88 -8.59
CA LYS A 85 -13.17 1.38 -9.95
C LYS A 85 -13.41 -0.13 -10.05
N PHE A 86 -12.93 -0.88 -9.07
CA PHE A 86 -13.14 -2.32 -9.02
C PHE A 86 -14.62 -2.66 -8.86
N MET A 87 -15.34 -1.99 -7.95
CA MET A 87 -16.77 -2.18 -7.77
C MET A 87 -17.55 -1.91 -9.07
N LYS A 88 -17.22 -0.80 -9.76
CA LYS A 88 -17.85 -0.43 -11.04
C LYS A 88 -17.68 -1.56 -12.06
N VAL A 89 -16.45 -2.06 -12.25
CA VAL A 89 -16.18 -3.15 -13.20
C VAL A 89 -16.92 -4.44 -12.81
N MET A 90 -16.90 -4.80 -11.52
CA MET A 90 -17.61 -6.00 -11.05
C MET A 90 -19.11 -5.92 -11.30
N PHE A 91 -19.69 -4.74 -11.14
CA PHE A 91 -21.11 -4.54 -11.37
C PHE A 91 -21.46 -4.43 -12.86
N GLU A 92 -20.83 -3.52 -13.61
CA GLU A 92 -21.19 -3.25 -15.03
C GLU A 92 -20.86 -4.42 -15.96
N VAL A 93 -19.75 -5.14 -15.71
CA VAL A 93 -19.29 -6.21 -16.59
C VAL A 93 -19.79 -7.58 -16.15
N TYR A 94 -19.81 -7.83 -14.84
CA TYR A 94 -20.12 -9.16 -14.28
C TYR A 94 -21.47 -9.21 -13.55
N GLY A 95 -22.15 -8.09 -13.35
CA GLY A 95 -23.42 -8.01 -12.62
C GLY A 95 -23.28 -8.32 -11.12
N GLN A 96 -22.06 -8.24 -10.56
CA GLN A 96 -21.80 -8.64 -9.19
C GLN A 96 -21.52 -7.43 -8.29
N LYS A 97 -22.09 -7.45 -7.09
CA LYS A 97 -21.88 -6.41 -6.08
C LYS A 97 -20.64 -6.69 -5.23
N VAL A 98 -19.99 -5.63 -4.80
CA VAL A 98 -18.89 -5.68 -3.83
C VAL A 98 -19.26 -4.82 -2.64
N PHE A 99 -19.24 -5.41 -1.46
CA PHE A 99 -19.60 -4.75 -0.21
C PHE A 99 -18.37 -4.52 0.65
N SER A 100 -18.37 -3.42 1.38
CA SER A 100 -17.44 -3.14 2.47
C SER A 100 -18.27 -2.85 3.72
N VAL A 101 -18.21 -3.74 4.71
CA VAL A 101 -19.09 -3.71 5.89
C VAL A 101 -18.95 -2.41 6.67
N THR A 102 -17.75 -1.84 6.73
CA THR A 102 -17.47 -0.59 7.46
C THR A 102 -17.70 0.69 6.64
N GLU A 103 -18.25 0.60 5.42
CA GLU A 103 -18.45 1.75 4.52
C GLU A 103 -19.95 1.97 4.21
N PRO A 104 -20.67 2.71 5.07
CA PRO A 104 -22.13 2.90 4.90
C PRO A 104 -22.54 3.52 3.57
N SER A 105 -21.72 4.42 3.01
CA SER A 105 -22.00 5.08 1.72
C SER A 105 -22.13 4.10 0.56
N ILE A 106 -21.39 2.99 0.61
CA ILE A 106 -21.45 1.94 -0.41
C ILE A 106 -22.74 1.14 -0.27
N LEU A 107 -23.16 0.89 0.96
CA LEU A 107 -24.41 0.18 1.24
C LEU A 107 -25.59 0.98 0.75
N SER A 108 -25.65 2.26 1.10
CA SER A 108 -26.71 3.17 0.62
C SER A 108 -26.75 3.28 -0.89
N PHE A 109 -25.58 3.27 -1.55
CA PHE A 109 -25.51 3.26 -3.01
C PHE A 109 -26.17 2.00 -3.61
N TRP A 110 -25.89 0.81 -3.07
CA TRP A 110 -26.51 -0.43 -3.56
C TRP A 110 -27.99 -0.48 -3.27
N GLU A 111 -28.43 -0.04 -2.08
CA GLU A 111 -29.83 0.04 -1.71
C GLU A 111 -30.60 0.99 -2.65
N MET A 112 -30.03 2.13 -2.98
CA MET A 112 -30.63 3.07 -3.92
C MET A 112 -30.76 2.45 -5.33
N MET A 113 -29.74 1.75 -5.81
CA MET A 113 -29.80 1.07 -7.11
C MET A 113 -30.87 -0.03 -7.14
N ASP A 114 -30.99 -0.81 -6.07
CA ASP A 114 -31.97 -1.89 -6.00
C ASP A 114 -33.39 -1.37 -5.96
N ASN A 115 -33.62 -0.26 -5.23
CA ASN A 115 -34.96 0.36 -5.08
C ASN A 115 -35.38 1.19 -6.29
N SER A 116 -34.46 1.45 -7.24
CA SER A 116 -34.73 2.31 -8.40
C SER A 116 -35.18 1.54 -9.65
N LYS A 117 -35.35 0.23 -9.57
CA LYS A 117 -35.83 -0.58 -10.70
C LYS A 117 -37.27 -0.21 -11.07
N SER A 118 -37.51 -0.04 -12.36
CA SER A 118 -38.82 0.33 -12.92
C SER A 118 -39.10 -0.56 -14.12
N ASP A 119 -40.38 -0.75 -14.43
CA ASP A 119 -40.82 -1.45 -15.64
C ASP A 119 -40.80 -0.55 -16.89
N ASN A 120 -40.40 0.71 -16.76
CA ASN A 120 -40.33 1.66 -17.86
C ASN A 120 -38.91 1.72 -18.46
N PRO A 121 -38.69 1.29 -19.72
CA PRO A 121 -37.37 1.26 -20.35
C PRO A 121 -36.68 2.63 -20.44
N ILE A 122 -37.45 3.70 -20.66
CA ILE A 122 -36.91 5.08 -20.76
C ILE A 122 -36.38 5.52 -19.39
N PHE A 123 -37.16 5.21 -18.35
CA PHE A 123 -36.76 5.52 -16.97
C PHE A 123 -35.53 4.73 -16.56
N ASP A 124 -35.43 3.45 -16.94
CA ASP A 124 -34.25 2.62 -16.66
C ASP A 124 -32.98 3.14 -17.35
N GLU A 125 -33.09 3.67 -18.58
CA GLU A 125 -31.97 4.29 -19.28
C GLU A 125 -31.50 5.59 -18.62
N LEU A 126 -32.44 6.42 -18.18
CA LEU A 126 -32.18 7.63 -17.40
C LEU A 126 -31.46 7.27 -16.09
N LEU A 127 -31.94 6.26 -15.38
CA LEU A 127 -31.30 5.77 -14.14
C LEU A 127 -29.90 5.26 -14.36
N LYS A 128 -29.63 4.52 -15.45
CA LYS A 128 -28.28 4.12 -15.81
C LYS A 128 -27.34 5.31 -15.97
N GLY A 129 -27.79 6.37 -16.64
CA GLY A 129 -27.04 7.61 -16.78
C GLY A 129 -26.72 8.28 -15.43
N ILE A 130 -27.69 8.34 -14.54
CA ILE A 130 -27.54 8.88 -13.18
C ILE A 130 -26.52 8.05 -12.39
N PHE A 131 -26.63 6.72 -12.40
CA PHE A 131 -25.70 5.85 -11.70
C PHE A 131 -24.28 5.93 -12.26
N GLN A 132 -24.15 6.09 -13.58
CA GLN A 132 -22.84 6.32 -14.20
C GLN A 132 -22.20 7.63 -13.75
N ALA A 133 -22.99 8.69 -13.68
CA ALA A 133 -22.53 9.99 -13.17
C ALA A 133 -22.12 9.88 -11.69
N MET A 134 -22.90 9.18 -10.87
CA MET A 134 -22.57 8.92 -9.46
C MET A 134 -21.27 8.13 -9.30
N TRP A 135 -21.06 7.06 -10.09
CA TRP A 135 -19.79 6.32 -10.09
C TRP A 135 -18.61 7.22 -10.38
N ASN A 136 -18.71 8.03 -11.43
CA ASN A 136 -17.66 8.95 -11.82
C ASN A 136 -17.36 9.97 -10.72
N PHE A 137 -18.42 10.52 -10.11
CA PHE A 137 -18.30 11.45 -8.99
C PHE A 137 -17.59 10.80 -7.78
N MET A 138 -18.01 9.60 -7.36
CA MET A 138 -17.38 8.87 -6.25
C MET A 138 -15.89 8.57 -6.51
N ILE A 139 -15.55 8.17 -7.75
CA ILE A 139 -14.17 7.90 -8.15
C ILE A 139 -13.32 9.18 -8.12
N GLN A 140 -13.88 10.31 -8.58
CA GLN A 140 -13.22 11.61 -8.57
C GLN A 140 -13.00 12.10 -7.14
N GLN A 141 -14.03 12.14 -6.32
CA GLN A 141 -13.95 12.53 -4.90
C GLN A 141 -12.90 11.71 -4.13
N ALA A 142 -12.91 10.40 -4.30
CA ALA A 142 -11.91 9.54 -3.67
C ALA A 142 -10.47 9.80 -4.18
N GLY A 143 -10.33 10.30 -5.41
CA GLY A 143 -9.05 10.74 -5.96
C GLY A 143 -8.55 12.02 -5.28
N GLU A 144 -9.42 13.00 -5.14
CA GLU A 144 -9.11 14.29 -4.51
C GLU A 144 -8.77 14.12 -3.02
N GLU A 145 -9.54 13.32 -2.27
CA GLU A 145 -9.24 12.96 -0.88
C GLU A 145 -7.84 12.34 -0.72
N ALA A 146 -7.47 11.42 -1.62
CA ALA A 146 -6.16 10.77 -1.57
C ALA A 146 -5.01 11.75 -1.86
N GLU A 147 -5.22 12.72 -2.77
CA GLU A 147 -4.24 13.77 -3.05
C GLU A 147 -4.09 14.74 -1.89
N GLU A 148 -5.22 15.18 -1.29
CA GLU A 148 -5.18 16.03 -0.10
C GLU A 148 -4.48 15.35 1.08
N GLU A 149 -4.77 14.08 1.33
CA GLU A 149 -4.09 13.34 2.41
C GLU A 149 -2.58 13.25 2.15
N SER A 150 -2.17 13.04 0.91
CA SER A 150 -0.76 13.03 0.51
C SER A 150 -0.11 14.39 0.72
N LYS A 151 -0.78 15.49 0.34
CA LYS A 151 -0.32 16.87 0.59
C LYS A 151 -0.16 17.14 2.08
N LYS A 152 -1.19 16.84 2.89
CA LYS A 152 -1.17 16.99 4.35
C LYS A 152 -0.04 16.18 5.01
N LYS A 153 0.22 14.94 4.54
CA LYS A 153 1.37 14.15 5.00
C LYS A 153 2.70 14.80 4.65
N SER A 154 2.84 15.31 3.42
CA SER A 154 4.05 16.00 2.97
C SER A 154 4.32 17.27 3.80
N GLU A 155 3.30 18.06 4.06
CA GLU A 155 3.39 19.27 4.89
C GLU A 155 3.80 18.94 6.32
N ARG A 156 3.16 17.94 6.95
CA ARG A 156 3.56 17.47 8.29
C ARG A 156 5.03 17.04 8.34
N VAL A 157 5.50 16.34 7.30
CA VAL A 157 6.92 15.97 7.19
C VAL A 157 7.80 17.21 7.05
N LYS A 158 7.43 18.18 6.21
CA LYS A 158 8.18 19.44 6.04
C LYS A 158 8.26 20.23 7.37
N LEU A 159 7.17 20.30 8.12
CA LEU A 159 7.13 20.97 9.42
C LEU A 159 7.95 20.21 10.50
N ALA A 160 7.95 18.88 10.44
CA ALA A 160 8.68 18.05 11.40
C ALA A 160 10.18 17.96 11.12
N VAL A 161 10.64 18.45 9.96
CA VAL A 161 12.02 18.31 9.50
C VAL A 161 12.65 19.69 9.31
N ARG A 162 13.83 19.91 9.93
CA ARG A 162 14.60 21.16 9.81
C ARG A 162 15.98 20.87 9.24
N LYS A 163 16.47 21.74 8.36
CA LYS A 163 17.87 21.73 7.93
C LYS A 163 18.69 22.64 8.84
N VAL A 164 19.65 22.06 9.56
CA VAL A 164 20.57 22.77 10.42
C VAL A 164 22.00 22.47 9.94
N LYS A 165 22.73 23.47 9.46
CA LYS A 165 24.10 23.31 8.91
C LYS A 165 24.19 22.19 7.85
N GLY A 166 23.25 22.19 6.88
CA GLY A 166 23.22 21.17 5.82
C GLY A 166 22.73 19.79 6.22
N ILE A 167 22.47 19.53 7.50
CA ILE A 167 21.99 18.23 8.02
C ILE A 167 20.51 18.32 8.29
N THR A 168 19.75 17.37 7.75
CA THR A 168 18.32 17.26 8.03
C THR A 168 18.12 16.66 9.43
N LYS A 169 17.40 17.36 10.30
CA LYS A 169 17.08 16.96 11.66
C LYS A 169 15.57 16.96 11.89
N SER A 170 15.08 16.10 12.80
CA SER A 170 13.72 16.18 13.33
C SER A 170 13.55 17.43 14.19
N TYR A 171 12.31 17.81 14.50
CA TYR A 171 12.02 18.90 15.43
C TYR A 171 12.64 18.68 16.83
N LYS A 172 12.88 17.42 17.21
CA LYS A 172 13.59 17.01 18.45
C LYS A 172 15.13 17.07 18.33
N GLY A 173 15.67 17.59 17.22
CA GLY A 173 17.11 17.68 16.99
C GLY A 173 17.82 16.40 16.53
N ASN A 174 17.13 15.28 16.49
CA ASN A 174 17.70 14.01 16.02
C ASN A 174 17.93 14.04 14.50
N LYS A 175 18.99 13.39 14.01
CA LYS A 175 19.22 13.23 12.56
C LYS A 175 18.03 12.52 11.91
N TRP A 176 17.50 13.14 10.85
CA TRP A 176 16.40 12.59 10.07
C TRP A 176 16.93 11.68 8.95
N GLY A 177 16.22 10.61 8.66
CA GLY A 177 16.53 9.69 7.59
C GLY A 177 17.14 8.37 8.06
N ARG A 178 17.55 7.55 7.09
CA ARG A 178 18.15 6.23 7.35
C ARG A 178 19.48 6.41 8.08
N LYS A 179 19.70 5.66 9.16
CA LYS A 179 20.98 5.66 9.86
C LYS A 179 22.08 5.27 8.87
N ARG A 180 23.20 6.04 8.88
CA ARG A 180 24.39 5.65 8.12
C ARG A 180 24.93 4.33 8.66
N LEU A 181 25.53 3.55 7.77
CA LEU A 181 26.25 2.35 8.16
C LEU A 181 27.40 2.69 9.11
N SER A 182 27.80 1.75 9.96
CA SER A 182 28.87 1.98 10.91
C SER A 182 30.19 2.28 10.19
N LYS A 183 31.08 3.04 10.86
CA LYS A 183 32.44 3.31 10.34
C LYS A 183 33.21 2.03 10.04
N GLN A 184 32.98 0.97 10.83
CA GLN A 184 33.62 -0.34 10.61
C GLN A 184 33.25 -0.96 9.26
N VAL A 185 31.95 -0.89 8.88
CA VAL A 185 31.46 -1.37 7.58
C VAL A 185 32.06 -0.54 6.45
N LEU A 186 32.12 0.78 6.62
CA LEU A 186 32.76 1.67 5.63
C LEU A 186 34.26 1.35 5.45
N ASN A 187 34.99 1.23 6.54
CA ASN A 187 36.43 0.91 6.48
C ASN A 187 36.68 -0.42 5.78
N LYS A 188 35.85 -1.43 6.05
CA LYS A 188 35.94 -2.73 5.38
C LYS A 188 35.67 -2.65 3.87
N VAL A 189 34.69 -1.85 3.46
CA VAL A 189 34.44 -1.59 2.02
C VAL A 189 35.66 -0.93 1.37
N LEU A 190 36.27 0.07 2.02
CA LEU A 190 37.43 0.78 1.50
C LEU A 190 38.68 -0.11 1.42
N GLU A 191 38.88 -0.96 2.42
CA GLU A 191 39.99 -1.94 2.43
C GLU A 191 39.87 -2.93 1.26
N LEU A 192 38.68 -3.50 1.05
CA LEU A 192 38.46 -4.43 -0.05
C LEU A 192 38.56 -3.75 -1.43
N ASN A 193 38.13 -2.49 -1.53
CA ASN A 193 38.31 -1.71 -2.75
C ASN A 193 39.79 -1.41 -3.06
N LYS A 194 40.60 -1.16 -2.04
CA LYS A 194 42.09 -1.03 -2.20
C LYS A 194 42.75 -2.32 -2.68
N LYS A 195 42.16 -3.48 -2.40
CA LYS A 195 42.60 -4.79 -2.90
C LYS A 195 42.07 -5.09 -4.33
N ASN A 196 41.53 -4.07 -5.02
CA ASN A 196 40.99 -4.17 -6.38
C ASN A 196 39.84 -5.19 -6.57
N LEU A 197 39.09 -5.51 -5.52
CA LEU A 197 37.89 -6.34 -5.66
C LEU A 197 36.77 -5.58 -6.36
N SER A 198 35.99 -6.29 -7.17
CA SER A 198 34.84 -5.73 -7.83
C SER A 198 33.74 -5.35 -6.82
N ILE A 199 32.87 -4.38 -7.19
CA ILE A 199 31.74 -3.94 -6.35
C ILE A 199 30.85 -5.13 -5.94
N ARG A 200 30.69 -6.12 -6.83
CA ARG A 200 29.87 -7.32 -6.56
C ARG A 200 30.51 -8.25 -5.54
N GLU A 201 31.81 -8.41 -5.59
CA GLU A 201 32.60 -9.22 -4.62
C GLU A 201 32.62 -8.55 -3.26
N ILE A 202 32.83 -7.23 -3.20
CA ILE A 202 32.76 -6.44 -1.96
C ILE A 202 31.35 -6.59 -1.33
N ALA A 203 30.29 -6.50 -2.12
CA ALA A 203 28.93 -6.63 -1.65
C ALA A 203 28.64 -8.02 -1.03
N LYS A 204 29.23 -9.09 -1.55
CA LYS A 204 29.10 -10.44 -0.99
C LYS A 204 29.88 -10.62 0.33
N GLN A 205 31.02 -9.96 0.47
CA GLN A 205 31.94 -10.14 1.61
C GLN A 205 31.62 -9.23 2.80
N VAL A 206 30.93 -8.08 2.57
CA VAL A 206 30.62 -7.12 3.61
C VAL A 206 29.19 -7.28 4.09
N SER A 207 29.04 -7.61 5.36
CA SER A 207 27.76 -7.73 6.03
C SER A 207 27.61 -6.71 7.17
N TYR A 208 26.37 -6.38 7.51
CA TYR A 208 25.99 -5.54 8.64
C TYR A 208 24.77 -6.12 9.34
N TYR A 209 24.53 -5.69 10.58
CA TYR A 209 23.33 -6.05 11.32
C TYR A 209 22.27 -4.97 11.14
N ASP A 210 21.04 -5.38 10.79
CA ASP A 210 19.90 -4.47 10.71
C ASP A 210 19.34 -4.13 12.11
N LYS A 211 18.25 -3.35 12.15
CA LYS A 211 17.62 -2.94 13.41
C LYS A 211 17.07 -4.12 14.23
N ASN A 212 16.79 -5.23 13.59
CA ASN A 212 16.26 -6.45 14.20
C ASN A 212 17.37 -7.47 14.50
N ASN A 213 18.64 -7.03 14.49
CA ASN A 213 19.82 -7.85 14.70
C ASN A 213 20.01 -8.98 13.68
N ASN A 214 19.41 -8.85 12.49
CA ASN A 214 19.61 -9.81 11.40
C ASN A 214 20.84 -9.42 10.59
N LYS A 215 21.70 -10.39 10.31
CA LYS A 215 22.87 -10.22 9.45
C LYS A 215 22.43 -10.09 7.99
N ARG A 216 22.87 -9.02 7.33
CA ARG A 216 22.56 -8.75 5.91
C ARG A 216 23.82 -8.34 5.16
N ASN A 217 23.95 -8.77 3.92
CA ASN A 217 25.01 -8.30 3.03
C ASN A 217 24.66 -6.94 2.43
N LEU A 218 25.69 -6.17 2.06
CA LEU A 218 25.48 -4.93 1.31
C LEU A 218 24.98 -5.24 -0.10
N SER A 219 24.14 -4.36 -0.64
CA SER A 219 23.82 -4.42 -2.07
C SER A 219 24.96 -3.79 -2.90
N PRO A 220 25.18 -4.21 -4.15
CA PRO A 220 26.17 -3.57 -5.03
C PRO A 220 25.97 -2.06 -5.17
N SER A 221 24.72 -1.59 -5.25
CA SER A 221 24.39 -0.18 -5.29
C SER A 221 24.74 0.57 -4.01
N ALA A 222 24.63 -0.07 -2.84
CA ALA A 222 25.07 0.52 -1.58
C ALA A 222 26.60 0.65 -1.51
N VAL A 223 27.34 -0.35 -1.98
CA VAL A 223 28.80 -0.31 -2.07
C VAL A 223 29.24 0.82 -3.00
N HIS A 224 28.66 0.90 -4.21
CA HIS A 224 28.96 1.98 -5.17
C HIS A 224 28.73 3.37 -4.56
N LYS A 225 27.60 3.57 -3.88
CA LYS A 225 27.29 4.84 -3.21
C LYS A 225 28.30 5.19 -2.13
N LEU A 226 28.69 4.25 -1.29
CA LEU A 226 29.68 4.46 -0.23
C LEU A 226 31.05 4.84 -0.79
N LEU A 227 31.47 4.21 -1.88
CA LEU A 227 32.75 4.53 -2.55
C LEU A 227 32.70 5.91 -3.18
N LYS A 228 31.59 6.28 -3.85
CA LYS A 228 31.42 7.60 -4.45
C LYS A 228 31.42 8.73 -3.41
N GLU A 229 30.64 8.60 -2.34
CA GLU A 229 30.58 9.59 -1.25
C GLU A 229 31.97 9.80 -0.61
N ASN A 230 32.77 8.74 -0.45
CA ASN A 230 34.09 8.84 0.15
C ASN A 230 35.15 9.45 -0.78
N LEU A 231 35.00 9.26 -2.09
CA LEU A 231 35.84 9.93 -3.10
C LEU A 231 35.55 11.44 -3.15
N GLU A 232 34.30 11.85 -3.01
CA GLU A 232 33.90 13.27 -2.94
C GLU A 232 34.42 13.92 -1.65
N ASP A 233 34.27 13.26 -0.49
CA ASP A 233 34.79 13.75 0.80
C ASP A 233 36.34 13.90 0.80
N SER A 234 37.07 12.98 0.16
CA SER A 234 38.53 13.05 0.05
C SER A 234 39.01 14.13 -0.93
N ARG A 235 38.24 14.44 -2.00
CA ARG A 235 38.53 15.57 -2.91
C ARG A 235 38.32 16.89 -2.21
N ILE A 236 37.20 17.03 -1.47
CA ILE A 236 36.91 18.25 -0.70
C ILE A 236 37.96 18.52 0.35
N LYS A 237 38.44 17.48 1.07
CA LYS A 237 39.54 17.64 2.04
C LYS A 237 40.82 18.13 1.39
N LYS A 238 41.20 17.57 0.24
CA LYS A 238 42.40 18.01 -0.49
C LYS A 238 42.31 19.43 -1.04
N ILE A 239 41.11 19.91 -1.39
CA ILE A 239 40.90 21.30 -1.83
C ILE A 239 41.03 22.25 -0.62
N VAL A 240 40.37 21.93 0.51
CA VAL A 240 40.44 22.75 1.74
C VAL A 240 41.89 22.80 2.30
N GLU A 241 42.65 21.72 2.20
CA GLU A 241 44.06 21.71 2.62
C GLU A 241 45.00 22.50 1.68
N ARG A 242 44.64 22.69 0.42
CA ARG A 242 45.36 23.54 -0.53
C ARG A 242 45.06 25.04 -0.37
N ASP A 243 43.83 25.37 0.07
CA ASP A 243 43.41 26.75 0.27
C ASP A 243 43.83 27.34 1.63
N VAL A 244 44.50 26.55 2.47
CA VAL A 244 45.02 26.91 3.82
C VAL A 244 46.55 27.03 3.85
N GLN A 245 47.26 26.71 2.76
CA GLN A 245 48.66 26.94 2.55
C GLN A 245 48.90 28.16 1.66
#